data_531cdbed40549cd6a1778ccd1639fef5
#
_entry.id   531cdbed40549cd6a1778ccd1639fef5
#
_cell.length_a   1.000
_cell.length_b   1.000
_cell.length_c   1.000
_cell.angle_alpha   90.00
_cell.angle_beta   90.00
_cell.angle_gamma   90.00
#
_symmetry.space_group_name_H-M   'P 1'
#
loop_
_entity.id
_entity.type
_entity.pdbx_description
1 polymer ?
#
loop_
_entity_poly.entity_id
_entity_poly.type
_entity_poly.pdbx_seq_one_letter_code
_entity_poly.pdbx_strand_id
1 'polypeptide(L)'
;MTNEEFIKSISLEGEIWKDVVGTKSCFAVSNFGRICSLSHPTKGGNNAYFTKQHIISQSTNKGGYLRVRFCLNNGVNMTKLVHRLVAEAFIPNPNNYPFIDHIDGNPANNNAKNLRCCTRSMNMLNPITRERNSNARKNKPAPNRRKIVQLKDGKLISTYNSLKEACDKYGLSSGNLSAYCKKPKGTYRGYTWMYLSDYEALTNKSKNDLPNPN
;
A
#
# COMPACT_ATOMS: atom_id res chain seq x y z
N MET A 1 -28.30 -32.73 -5.13
CA MET A 1 -28.55 -31.27 -5.08
C MET A 1 -27.94 -30.64 -6.34
N THR A 2 -28.75 -30.00 -7.15
CA THR A 2 -28.30 -29.25 -8.33
C THR A 2 -27.50 -28.00 -7.91
N ASN A 3 -26.79 -27.35 -8.84
CA ASN A 3 -26.08 -26.09 -8.53
C ASN A 3 -27.08 -24.98 -8.17
N GLU A 4 -28.24 -24.93 -8.78
CA GLU A 4 -29.29 -23.96 -8.49
C GLU A 4 -29.89 -24.16 -7.09
N GLU A 5 -30.20 -25.38 -6.70
CA GLU A 5 -30.68 -25.72 -5.35
C GLU A 5 -29.62 -25.35 -4.30
N PHE A 6 -28.35 -25.64 -4.58
CA PHE A 6 -27.25 -25.26 -3.70
C PHE A 6 -27.14 -23.74 -3.53
N ILE A 7 -27.09 -22.97 -4.63
CA ILE A 7 -27.08 -21.52 -4.60
C ILE A 7 -28.25 -20.98 -3.78
N LYS A 8 -29.47 -21.49 -4.02
CA LYS A 8 -30.66 -21.08 -3.26
C LYS A 8 -30.53 -21.36 -1.77
N SER A 9 -29.92 -22.49 -1.39
CA SER A 9 -29.79 -22.92 0.02
C SER A 9 -28.76 -22.07 0.80
N ILE A 10 -27.76 -21.48 0.12
CA ILE A 10 -26.70 -20.67 0.75
C ILE A 10 -26.93 -19.18 0.64
N SER A 11 -27.87 -18.72 -0.20
CA SER A 11 -28.11 -17.31 -0.47
C SER A 11 -28.71 -16.59 0.73
N LEU A 12 -28.21 -15.41 1.01
CA LEU A 12 -28.75 -14.46 1.97
C LEU A 12 -29.83 -13.61 1.30
N GLU A 13 -30.59 -12.87 2.09
CA GLU A 13 -31.58 -11.93 1.55
C GLU A 13 -30.90 -10.86 0.68
N GLY A 14 -31.38 -10.69 -0.54
CA GLY A 14 -30.80 -9.75 -1.53
C GLY A 14 -29.45 -10.17 -2.12
N GLU A 15 -29.00 -11.39 -1.86
CA GLU A 15 -27.77 -11.92 -2.44
C GLU A 15 -28.02 -12.50 -3.84
N ILE A 16 -27.22 -12.05 -4.80
CA ILE A 16 -27.25 -12.47 -6.20
C ILE A 16 -25.91 -13.11 -6.54
N TRP A 17 -25.94 -14.24 -7.23
CA TRP A 17 -24.76 -14.97 -7.65
C TRP A 17 -24.58 -14.91 -9.17
N LYS A 18 -23.32 -14.81 -9.62
CA LYS A 18 -22.92 -14.88 -11.02
C LYS A 18 -21.69 -15.76 -11.18
N ASP A 19 -21.56 -16.37 -12.34
CA ASP A 19 -20.40 -17.18 -12.67
C ASP A 19 -19.12 -16.34 -12.65
N VAL A 20 -18.04 -16.93 -12.15
CA VAL A 20 -16.71 -16.33 -12.24
C VAL A 20 -16.19 -16.52 -13.66
N VAL A 21 -15.91 -15.41 -14.33
CA VAL A 21 -15.43 -15.41 -15.71
C VAL A 21 -14.15 -16.25 -15.88
N GLY A 22 -14.14 -17.06 -16.95
CA GLY A 22 -13.00 -17.92 -17.26
C GLY A 22 -12.94 -19.24 -16.48
N THR A 23 -13.92 -19.55 -15.63
CA THR A 23 -13.95 -20.79 -14.83
C THR A 23 -14.90 -21.85 -15.34
N LYS A 24 -15.53 -21.64 -16.52
CA LYS A 24 -16.51 -22.57 -17.13
C LYS A 24 -17.60 -22.98 -16.15
N SER A 25 -18.18 -22.01 -15.44
CA SER A 25 -19.23 -22.21 -14.42
C SER A 25 -18.84 -23.18 -13.28
N CYS A 26 -17.54 -23.34 -13.01
CA CYS A 26 -17.07 -24.11 -11.87
C CYS A 26 -17.18 -23.36 -10.56
N PHE A 27 -17.18 -22.01 -10.61
CA PHE A 27 -17.22 -21.14 -9.44
C PHE A 27 -18.17 -19.98 -9.67
N ALA A 28 -18.84 -19.56 -8.59
CA ALA A 28 -19.70 -18.39 -8.60
C ALA A 28 -19.26 -17.36 -7.54
N VAL A 29 -19.50 -16.09 -7.84
CA VAL A 29 -19.26 -14.94 -6.96
C VAL A 29 -20.57 -14.23 -6.67
N SER A 30 -20.78 -13.81 -5.43
CA SER A 30 -21.96 -13.04 -5.04
C SER A 30 -21.68 -11.53 -5.04
N ASN A 31 -22.78 -10.75 -5.13
CA ASN A 31 -22.74 -9.29 -4.95
C ASN A 31 -22.32 -8.87 -3.53
N PHE A 32 -22.28 -9.79 -2.56
CA PHE A 32 -21.76 -9.56 -1.19
C PHE A 32 -20.28 -9.94 -1.05
N GLY A 33 -19.64 -10.43 -2.12
CA GLY A 33 -18.23 -10.81 -2.11
C GLY A 33 -17.99 -12.23 -1.59
N ARG A 34 -19.01 -13.08 -1.47
CA ARG A 34 -18.87 -14.50 -1.16
C ARG A 34 -18.55 -15.27 -2.44
N ILE A 35 -17.81 -16.36 -2.30
CA ILE A 35 -17.40 -17.21 -3.43
C ILE A 35 -17.78 -18.64 -3.12
N CYS A 36 -18.30 -19.35 -4.09
CA CYS A 36 -18.58 -20.79 -3.93
C CYS A 36 -18.02 -21.62 -5.09
N SER A 37 -17.68 -22.85 -4.78
CA SER A 37 -17.45 -23.91 -5.76
C SER A 37 -18.76 -24.56 -6.10
N LEU A 38 -19.01 -24.71 -7.37
CA LEU A 38 -20.15 -25.43 -7.91
C LEU A 38 -19.77 -26.88 -8.24
N SER A 39 -20.78 -27.78 -8.34
CA SER A 39 -20.51 -29.13 -8.78
C SER A 39 -20.18 -29.14 -10.27
N HIS A 40 -19.00 -29.63 -10.59
CA HIS A 40 -18.50 -29.74 -11.95
C HIS A 40 -17.61 -30.97 -12.11
N PRO A 41 -17.54 -31.56 -13.33
CA PRO A 41 -16.71 -32.72 -13.57
C PRO A 41 -15.24 -32.36 -13.45
N THR A 42 -14.49 -33.19 -12.73
CA THR A 42 -13.03 -33.08 -12.61
C THR A 42 -12.38 -34.47 -12.75
N LYS A 43 -11.10 -34.52 -13.02
CA LYS A 43 -10.33 -35.76 -13.14
C LYS A 43 -9.47 -35.96 -11.90
N GLY A 44 -9.57 -37.14 -11.29
CA GLY A 44 -8.70 -37.59 -10.21
C GLY A 44 -8.05 -38.90 -10.62
N GLY A 45 -6.83 -38.91 -11.07
CA GLY A 45 -6.16 -40.05 -11.64
C GLY A 45 -6.89 -40.51 -12.92
N ASN A 46 -7.27 -41.82 -12.98
CA ASN A 46 -7.95 -42.40 -14.14
C ASN A 46 -9.49 -42.22 -14.11
N ASN A 47 -10.06 -41.70 -13.04
CA ASN A 47 -11.48 -41.57 -12.86
C ASN A 47 -11.97 -40.12 -12.92
N ALA A 48 -13.10 -39.87 -13.60
CA ALA A 48 -13.81 -38.61 -13.54
C ALA A 48 -14.78 -38.64 -12.37
N TYR A 49 -14.83 -37.57 -11.59
CA TYR A 49 -15.83 -37.38 -10.52
C TYR A 49 -16.35 -35.95 -10.50
N PHE A 50 -17.46 -35.71 -9.81
CA PHE A 50 -17.98 -34.34 -9.62
C PHE A 50 -17.48 -33.77 -8.30
N THR A 51 -17.06 -32.50 -8.36
CA THR A 51 -16.64 -31.75 -7.16
C THR A 51 -17.82 -31.52 -6.24
N LYS A 52 -17.54 -31.46 -4.92
CA LYS A 52 -18.52 -31.09 -3.92
C LYS A 52 -18.74 -29.59 -3.88
N GLN A 53 -19.99 -29.17 -3.85
CA GLN A 53 -20.40 -27.78 -3.70
C GLN A 53 -20.05 -27.28 -2.28
N HIS A 54 -19.44 -26.07 -2.17
CA HIS A 54 -19.16 -25.45 -0.88
C HIS A 54 -18.82 -23.96 -1.04
N ILE A 55 -18.97 -23.20 0.05
CA ILE A 55 -18.44 -21.83 0.14
C ILE A 55 -16.93 -21.90 0.30
N ILE A 56 -16.22 -21.12 -0.50
CA ILE A 56 -14.76 -21.09 -0.47
C ILE A 56 -14.28 -20.09 0.59
N SER A 57 -13.39 -20.55 1.46
CA SER A 57 -12.75 -19.71 2.46
C SER A 57 -11.84 -18.67 1.79
N GLN A 58 -11.89 -17.46 2.30
CA GLN A 58 -11.09 -16.34 1.82
C GLN A 58 -9.96 -16.05 2.79
N SER A 59 -8.81 -15.65 2.27
CA SER A 59 -7.66 -15.25 3.08
C SER A 59 -7.31 -13.78 2.84
N THR A 60 -6.77 -13.12 3.86
CA THR A 60 -6.36 -11.73 3.78
C THR A 60 -4.89 -11.62 3.36
N ASN A 61 -4.57 -10.70 2.46
CA ASN A 61 -3.19 -10.36 2.13
C ASN A 61 -2.64 -9.27 3.08
N LYS A 62 -1.34 -8.92 2.95
CA LYS A 62 -0.70 -7.87 3.76
C LYS A 62 -1.35 -6.49 3.66
N GLY A 63 -2.09 -6.22 2.58
CA GLY A 63 -2.81 -4.96 2.37
C GLY A 63 -4.25 -4.95 2.89
N GLY A 64 -4.70 -6.02 3.56
CA GLY A 64 -6.07 -6.15 4.05
C GLY A 64 -7.08 -6.63 3.00
N TYR A 65 -6.67 -6.87 1.75
CA TYR A 65 -7.55 -7.35 0.69
C TYR A 65 -7.83 -8.83 0.81
N LEU A 66 -9.10 -9.21 0.65
CA LEU A 66 -9.51 -10.62 0.58
C LEU A 66 -9.13 -11.23 -0.76
N ARG A 67 -8.62 -12.44 -0.71
CA ARG A 67 -8.25 -13.25 -1.87
C ARG A 67 -8.82 -14.66 -1.74
N VAL A 68 -9.08 -15.28 -2.87
CA VAL A 68 -9.55 -16.64 -3.00
C VAL A 68 -8.62 -17.43 -3.91
N ARG A 69 -8.43 -18.70 -3.61
CA ARG A 69 -7.67 -19.65 -4.44
C ARG A 69 -8.64 -20.63 -5.09
N PHE A 70 -8.55 -20.76 -6.41
CA PHE A 70 -9.26 -21.75 -7.21
C PHE A 70 -8.30 -22.84 -7.65
N CYS A 71 -8.78 -24.07 -7.68
CA CYS A 71 -8.13 -25.15 -8.39
C CYS A 71 -9.00 -25.48 -9.61
N LEU A 72 -8.52 -25.17 -10.81
CA LEU A 72 -9.22 -25.44 -12.04
C LEU A 72 -9.04 -26.92 -12.45
N ASN A 73 -9.95 -27.42 -13.28
CA ASN A 73 -9.99 -28.83 -13.72
C ASN A 73 -8.71 -29.32 -14.44
N ASN A 74 -7.90 -28.41 -14.93
CA ASN A 74 -6.60 -28.69 -15.55
C ASN A 74 -5.43 -28.72 -14.55
N GLY A 75 -5.69 -28.70 -13.24
CA GLY A 75 -4.69 -28.64 -12.18
C GLY A 75 -4.06 -27.25 -11.97
N VAL A 76 -4.48 -26.25 -12.73
CA VAL A 76 -3.99 -24.89 -12.58
C VAL A 76 -4.60 -24.24 -11.33
N ASN A 77 -3.72 -23.81 -10.42
CA ASN A 77 -4.11 -23.02 -9.27
C ASN A 77 -4.06 -21.53 -9.62
N MET A 78 -5.17 -20.84 -9.39
CA MET A 78 -5.31 -19.42 -9.62
C MET A 78 -5.72 -18.70 -8.34
N THR A 79 -5.00 -17.65 -7.98
CA THR A 79 -5.38 -16.79 -6.86
C THR A 79 -5.89 -15.46 -7.39
N LYS A 80 -7.08 -15.05 -6.97
CA LYS A 80 -7.72 -13.80 -7.38
C LYS A 80 -8.11 -12.97 -6.16
N LEU A 81 -8.12 -11.65 -6.33
CA LEU A 81 -8.66 -10.72 -5.33
C LEU A 81 -10.18 -10.67 -5.45
N VAL A 82 -10.89 -10.79 -4.31
CA VAL A 82 -12.35 -10.89 -4.27
C VAL A 82 -13.02 -9.67 -4.90
N HIS A 83 -12.57 -8.44 -4.55
CA HIS A 83 -13.13 -7.21 -5.12
C HIS A 83 -13.03 -7.16 -6.66
N ARG A 84 -12.02 -7.79 -7.25
CA ARG A 84 -11.90 -7.85 -8.73
C ARG A 84 -12.94 -8.79 -9.33
N LEU A 85 -13.18 -9.92 -8.70
CA LEU A 85 -14.23 -10.86 -9.15
C LEU A 85 -15.62 -10.25 -9.03
N VAL A 86 -15.89 -9.54 -7.93
CA VAL A 86 -17.18 -8.84 -7.74
C VAL A 86 -17.32 -7.71 -8.77
N ALA A 87 -16.29 -6.92 -8.98
CA ALA A 87 -16.36 -5.82 -9.95
C ALA A 87 -16.57 -6.33 -11.37
N GLU A 88 -15.87 -7.39 -11.78
CA GLU A 88 -16.00 -8.00 -13.10
C GLU A 88 -17.44 -8.54 -13.33
N ALA A 89 -18.06 -9.09 -12.29
CA ALA A 89 -19.38 -9.70 -12.40
C ALA A 89 -20.53 -8.68 -12.28
N PHE A 90 -20.39 -7.64 -11.45
CA PHE A 90 -21.52 -6.80 -11.01
C PHE A 90 -21.41 -5.32 -11.35
N ILE A 91 -20.21 -4.80 -11.67
CA ILE A 91 -20.01 -3.35 -11.85
C ILE A 91 -19.76 -3.05 -13.32
N PRO A 92 -20.65 -2.31 -13.98
CA PRO A 92 -20.42 -1.85 -15.35
C PRO A 92 -19.15 -0.99 -15.42
N ASN A 93 -18.30 -1.27 -16.40
CA ASN A 93 -17.06 -0.52 -16.62
C ASN A 93 -16.89 -0.13 -18.11
N PRO A 94 -17.79 0.69 -18.68
CA PRO A 94 -17.77 1.04 -20.09
C PRO A 94 -16.51 1.82 -20.50
N ASN A 95 -15.89 2.51 -19.54
CA ASN A 95 -14.68 3.30 -19.78
C ASN A 95 -13.38 2.50 -19.55
N ASN A 96 -13.46 1.21 -19.29
CA ASN A 96 -12.31 0.34 -19.01
C ASN A 96 -11.35 0.89 -17.93
N TYR A 97 -11.89 1.45 -16.86
CA TYR A 97 -11.08 1.96 -15.75
C TYR A 97 -10.29 0.82 -15.09
N PRO A 98 -8.96 0.99 -14.89
CA PRO A 98 -8.08 -0.10 -14.46
C PRO A 98 -8.08 -0.38 -12.96
N PHE A 99 -8.63 0.53 -12.15
CA PHE A 99 -8.64 0.42 -10.69
C PHE A 99 -10.05 0.17 -10.16
N ILE A 100 -10.12 -0.52 -9.02
CA ILE A 100 -11.33 -0.70 -8.24
C ILE A 100 -11.08 -0.05 -6.88
N ASP A 101 -11.98 0.84 -6.49
CA ASP A 101 -11.93 1.57 -5.23
C ASP A 101 -13.01 1.05 -4.28
N HIS A 102 -12.66 0.90 -3.00
CA HIS A 102 -13.60 0.65 -1.92
C HIS A 102 -14.10 2.00 -1.38
N ILE A 103 -15.37 2.30 -1.59
CA ILE A 103 -15.95 3.61 -1.27
C ILE A 103 -15.77 3.96 0.22
N ASP A 104 -15.92 2.97 1.10
CA ASP A 104 -15.69 3.09 2.55
C ASP A 104 -14.21 2.99 2.98
N GLY A 105 -13.30 2.80 2.02
CA GLY A 105 -11.88 2.60 2.28
C GLY A 105 -11.51 1.30 3.00
N ASN A 106 -12.46 0.37 3.23
CA ASN A 106 -12.22 -0.92 3.85
C ASN A 106 -11.95 -2.01 2.79
N PRO A 107 -10.70 -2.51 2.64
CA PRO A 107 -10.35 -3.49 1.61
C PRO A 107 -10.99 -4.87 1.80
N ALA A 108 -11.60 -5.14 2.96
CA ALA A 108 -12.31 -6.38 3.25
C ALA A 108 -13.80 -6.32 2.90
N ASN A 109 -14.37 -5.13 2.71
CA ASN A 109 -15.78 -4.95 2.36
C ASN A 109 -15.97 -5.01 0.84
N ASN A 110 -16.15 -6.24 0.34
CA ASN A 110 -16.28 -6.51 -1.09
C ASN A 110 -17.73 -6.55 -1.59
N ASN A 111 -18.68 -5.92 -0.87
CA ASN A 111 -20.03 -5.73 -1.38
C ASN A 111 -20.01 -4.89 -2.67
N ALA A 112 -20.73 -5.32 -3.70
CA ALA A 112 -20.80 -4.62 -4.99
C ALA A 112 -21.23 -3.15 -4.85
N LYS A 113 -22.11 -2.82 -3.90
CA LYS A 113 -22.53 -1.44 -3.61
C LYS A 113 -21.42 -0.57 -3.03
N ASN A 114 -20.37 -1.18 -2.47
CA ASN A 114 -19.20 -0.51 -1.90
C ASN A 114 -18.03 -0.39 -2.88
N LEU A 115 -18.14 -0.97 -4.07
CA LEU A 115 -17.08 -0.98 -5.07
C LEU A 115 -17.42 -0.08 -6.25
N ARG A 116 -16.40 0.56 -6.81
CA ARG A 116 -16.52 1.31 -8.07
C ARG A 116 -15.28 1.17 -8.92
N CYS A 117 -15.44 1.11 -10.24
CA CYS A 117 -14.33 1.25 -11.19
C CYS A 117 -13.90 2.71 -11.28
N CYS A 118 -12.58 2.97 -11.28
CA CYS A 118 -12.05 4.33 -11.25
C CYS A 118 -10.69 4.45 -11.92
N THR A 119 -10.29 5.69 -12.22
CA THR A 119 -8.90 6.03 -12.55
C THR A 119 -8.06 6.16 -11.29
N ARG A 120 -6.73 6.21 -11.44
CA ARG A 120 -5.82 6.49 -10.33
C ARG A 120 -6.14 7.83 -9.64
N SER A 121 -6.44 8.86 -10.43
CA SER A 121 -6.78 10.18 -9.89
C SER A 121 -8.06 10.15 -9.07
N MET A 122 -9.12 9.49 -9.58
CA MET A 122 -10.38 9.32 -8.84
C MET A 122 -10.18 8.57 -7.53
N ASN A 123 -9.38 7.51 -7.52
CA ASN A 123 -9.06 6.76 -6.31
C ASN A 123 -8.31 7.63 -5.27
N MET A 124 -7.38 8.46 -5.72
CA MET A 124 -6.65 9.41 -4.86
C MET A 124 -7.55 10.50 -4.27
N LEU A 125 -8.68 10.82 -4.92
CA LEU A 125 -9.66 11.80 -4.45
C LEU A 125 -10.67 11.24 -3.46
N ASN A 126 -10.70 9.92 -3.23
CA ASN A 126 -11.56 9.32 -2.19
C ASN A 126 -11.22 9.96 -0.83
N PRO A 127 -12.22 10.58 -0.13
CA PRO A 127 -11.99 11.34 1.11
C PRO A 127 -11.26 10.52 2.18
N ILE A 128 -11.65 9.25 2.35
CA ILE A 128 -11.06 8.34 3.34
C ILE A 128 -9.61 8.03 2.98
N THR A 129 -9.31 7.79 1.70
CA THR A 129 -7.94 7.58 1.22
C THR A 129 -7.10 8.84 1.40
N ARG A 130 -7.64 10.03 1.14
CA ARG A 130 -6.95 11.32 1.36
C ARG A 130 -6.64 11.53 2.84
N GLU A 131 -7.60 11.31 3.72
CA GLU A 131 -7.41 11.46 5.17
C GLU A 131 -6.34 10.49 5.68
N ARG A 132 -6.42 9.21 5.32
CA ARG A 132 -5.42 8.19 5.67
C ARG A 132 -4.02 8.57 5.21
N ASN A 133 -3.88 9.02 3.96
CA ASN A 133 -2.60 9.46 3.40
C ASN A 133 -2.09 10.74 4.09
N SER A 134 -2.96 11.68 4.44
CA SER A 134 -2.61 12.89 5.19
C SER A 134 -2.09 12.54 6.58
N ASN A 135 -2.78 11.67 7.31
CA ASN A 135 -2.40 11.23 8.64
C ASN A 135 -1.08 10.43 8.61
N ALA A 136 -0.90 9.57 7.62
CA ALA A 136 0.35 8.84 7.43
C ALA A 136 1.56 9.76 7.14
N ARG A 137 1.33 10.90 6.47
CA ARG A 137 2.38 11.92 6.23
C ARG A 137 2.67 12.74 7.48
N LYS A 138 1.63 13.12 8.26
CA LYS A 138 1.81 13.88 9.51
C LYS A 138 2.62 13.08 10.54
N ASN A 139 2.39 11.76 10.59
CA ASN A 139 3.05 10.87 11.56
C ASN A 139 4.44 10.38 11.12
N LYS A 140 4.86 10.65 9.88
CA LYS A 140 6.24 10.38 9.48
C LYS A 140 7.10 11.56 9.89
N PRO A 141 8.20 11.34 10.63
CA PRO A 141 9.19 12.38 10.83
C PRO A 141 9.62 12.85 9.43
N ALA A 142 9.54 14.18 9.20
CA ALA A 142 9.91 14.73 7.90
C ALA A 142 11.36 14.28 7.58
N PRO A 143 11.61 13.62 6.44
CA PRO A 143 12.92 13.05 6.12
C PRO A 143 14.04 14.11 6.08
N ASN A 144 13.70 15.40 6.11
CA ASN A 144 14.61 16.53 6.09
C ASN A 144 14.73 17.30 7.42
N ARG A 145 14.21 16.78 8.53
CA ARG A 145 14.44 17.38 9.87
C ARG A 145 15.77 16.91 10.48
N ARG A 146 16.84 16.91 9.67
CA ARG A 146 18.18 16.72 10.23
C ARG A 146 18.63 18.05 10.82
N LYS A 147 19.06 18.03 12.08
CA LYS A 147 19.67 19.20 12.72
C LYS A 147 20.92 19.57 11.96
N ILE A 148 21.16 20.87 11.81
CA ILE A 148 22.36 21.40 11.18
C ILE A 148 23.07 22.35 12.14
N VAL A 149 24.37 22.46 11.97
CA VAL A 149 25.22 23.36 12.71
C VAL A 149 25.82 24.40 11.80
N GLN A 150 25.96 25.59 12.33
CA GLN A 150 26.64 26.73 11.73
C GLN A 150 27.96 26.95 12.47
N LEU A 151 29.06 26.97 11.72
CA LEU A 151 30.39 27.15 12.24
C LEU A 151 31.02 28.43 11.62
N LYS A 152 31.82 29.16 12.40
CA LYS A 152 32.69 30.22 11.92
C LYS A 152 34.09 29.95 12.45
N ASP A 153 35.06 29.92 11.57
CA ASP A 153 36.46 29.65 11.89
C ASP A 153 36.65 28.39 12.75
N GLY A 154 35.89 27.33 12.40
CA GLY A 154 35.88 26.05 13.08
C GLY A 154 35.08 26.00 14.40
N LYS A 155 34.60 27.14 14.92
CA LYS A 155 33.84 27.21 16.17
C LYS A 155 32.33 27.11 15.92
N LEU A 156 31.64 26.36 16.75
CA LEU A 156 30.19 26.25 16.71
C LEU A 156 29.51 27.56 17.11
N ILE A 157 28.69 28.13 16.21
CA ILE A 157 27.96 29.37 16.43
C ILE A 157 26.50 29.07 16.83
N SER A 158 25.85 28.23 16.07
CA SER A 158 24.44 27.93 16.28
C SER A 158 24.07 26.52 15.78
N THR A 159 23.03 25.97 16.37
CA THR A 159 22.38 24.72 15.93
C THR A 159 20.94 25.01 15.55
N TYR A 160 20.47 24.42 14.44
CA TYR A 160 19.12 24.57 13.91
C TYR A 160 18.46 23.20 13.82
N ASN A 161 17.17 23.11 14.13
CA ASN A 161 16.43 21.85 14.09
C ASN A 161 16.12 21.37 12.67
N SER A 162 16.28 22.24 11.66
CA SER A 162 16.06 21.91 10.26
C SER A 162 16.79 22.88 9.33
N LEU A 163 17.02 22.43 8.07
CA LEU A 163 17.47 23.30 6.98
C LEU A 163 16.55 24.51 6.80
N LYS A 164 15.23 24.31 6.93
CA LYS A 164 14.25 25.38 6.75
C LYS A 164 14.44 26.50 7.77
N GLU A 165 14.62 26.15 9.04
CA GLU A 165 14.83 27.13 10.12
C GLU A 165 16.04 28.04 9.86
N ALA A 166 17.16 27.45 9.41
CA ALA A 166 18.34 28.23 9.05
C ALA A 166 18.13 29.06 7.77
N CYS A 167 17.43 28.52 6.78
CA CYS A 167 17.09 29.24 5.56
C CYS A 167 16.22 30.46 5.84
N ASP A 168 15.18 30.30 6.65
CA ASP A 168 14.25 31.37 7.00
C ASP A 168 14.97 32.50 7.78
N LYS A 169 15.92 32.12 8.67
CA LYS A 169 16.69 33.11 9.47
C LYS A 169 17.69 33.94 8.64
N TYR A 170 18.29 33.35 7.62
CA TYR A 170 19.39 34.01 6.85
C TYR A 170 19.01 34.31 5.39
N GLY A 171 17.79 34.08 4.98
CA GLY A 171 17.35 34.24 3.58
C GLY A 171 18.12 33.32 2.62
N LEU A 172 18.40 32.06 3.02
CA LEU A 172 19.21 31.13 2.26
C LEU A 172 18.35 30.23 1.36
N SER A 173 18.92 29.82 0.22
CA SER A 173 18.33 28.76 -0.61
C SER A 173 18.53 27.39 0.05
N SER A 174 17.43 26.65 0.24
CA SER A 174 17.45 25.31 0.84
C SER A 174 18.27 24.30 0.03
N GLY A 175 18.25 24.41 -1.31
CA GLY A 175 19.06 23.59 -2.20
C GLY A 175 20.55 23.81 -2.00
N ASN A 176 20.98 25.07 -1.98
CA ASN A 176 22.38 25.44 -1.76
C ASN A 176 22.84 25.03 -0.36
N LEU A 177 22.07 25.36 0.68
CA LEU A 177 22.43 24.99 2.05
C LEU A 177 22.54 23.47 2.23
N SER A 178 21.63 22.70 1.63
CA SER A 178 21.70 21.23 1.64
C SER A 178 22.96 20.69 0.95
N ALA A 179 23.40 21.31 -0.15
CA ALA A 179 24.62 20.92 -0.85
C ALA A 179 25.87 21.17 0.01
N TYR A 180 25.94 22.32 0.69
CA TYR A 180 27.02 22.62 1.62
C TYR A 180 27.05 21.70 2.83
N CYS A 181 25.88 21.36 3.41
CA CYS A 181 25.81 20.41 4.53
C CYS A 181 26.25 18.98 4.15
N LYS A 182 26.08 18.57 2.89
CA LYS A 182 26.50 17.24 2.40
C LYS A 182 28.01 17.16 2.10
N LYS A 183 28.62 18.27 1.72
CA LYS A 183 30.04 18.36 1.38
C LYS A 183 30.59 19.64 1.99
N PRO A 184 30.92 19.66 3.28
CA PRO A 184 31.35 20.90 3.99
C PRO A 184 32.77 21.32 3.61
N LYS A 185 33.00 21.49 2.32
CA LYS A 185 34.25 22.07 1.78
C LYS A 185 33.97 23.52 1.37
N GLY A 186 34.24 24.46 2.26
CA GLY A 186 34.07 25.89 2.01
C GLY A 186 32.96 26.53 2.83
N THR A 187 32.76 27.80 2.59
CA THR A 187 31.79 28.62 3.32
C THR A 187 30.62 29.03 2.43
N TYR A 188 29.44 29.11 3.02
CA TYR A 188 28.25 29.67 2.39
C TYR A 188 27.76 30.85 3.22
N ARG A 189 27.82 32.07 2.64
CA ARG A 189 27.56 33.32 3.33
C ARG A 189 28.50 33.56 4.52
N GLY A 190 29.78 33.15 4.40
CA GLY A 190 30.79 33.34 5.44
C GLY A 190 30.79 32.34 6.59
N TYR A 191 29.98 31.27 6.48
CA TYR A 191 29.85 30.20 7.49
C TYR A 191 30.04 28.84 6.88
N THR A 192 30.64 27.92 7.63
CA THR A 192 30.63 26.48 7.31
C THR A 192 29.36 25.85 7.85
N TRP A 193 28.73 25.04 7.05
CA TRP A 193 27.47 24.38 7.38
C TRP A 193 27.61 22.86 7.26
N MET A 194 27.12 22.12 8.25
CA MET A 194 27.09 20.65 8.20
C MET A 194 25.93 20.10 9.01
N TYR A 195 25.62 18.82 8.82
CA TYR A 195 24.65 18.15 9.68
C TYR A 195 25.25 17.93 11.07
N LEU A 196 24.43 18.02 12.12
CA LEU A 196 24.87 17.82 13.50
C LEU A 196 25.54 16.46 13.70
N SER A 197 25.00 15.40 13.08
CA SER A 197 25.61 14.06 13.12
C SER A 197 27.05 14.01 12.60
N ASP A 198 27.32 14.79 11.55
CA ASP A 198 28.64 14.81 10.93
C ASP A 198 29.62 15.63 11.78
N TYR A 199 29.13 16.70 12.41
CA TYR A 199 29.90 17.52 13.37
C TYR A 199 30.27 16.70 14.61
N GLU A 200 29.31 15.96 15.20
CA GLU A 200 29.55 15.10 16.36
C GLU A 200 30.56 13.99 16.04
N ALA A 201 30.47 13.38 14.84
CA ALA A 201 31.43 12.39 14.39
C ALA A 201 32.87 12.95 14.26
N LEU A 202 33.03 14.20 13.79
CA LEU A 202 34.31 14.87 13.68
C LEU A 202 34.90 15.20 15.07
N THR A 203 34.07 15.73 15.98
CA THR A 203 34.52 16.12 17.33
C THR A 203 34.86 14.91 18.21
N ASN A 204 34.15 13.79 18.03
CA ASN A 204 34.45 12.54 18.75
C ASN A 204 35.73 11.87 18.25
N LYS A 205 36.06 11.96 16.94
CA LYS A 205 37.33 11.49 16.43
C LYS A 205 38.52 12.30 17.02
N SER A 206 38.39 13.61 17.08
CA SER A 206 39.46 14.48 17.66
C SER A 206 39.71 14.23 19.15
N LYS A 207 38.74 13.71 19.90
CA LYS A 207 38.90 13.33 21.32
C LYS A 207 39.63 12.00 21.52
N ASN A 208 39.48 11.07 20.55
CA ASN A 208 40.11 9.75 20.63
C ASN A 208 41.56 9.74 20.12
N ASP A 209 41.98 10.80 19.39
CA ASP A 209 43.34 10.93 18.85
C ASP A 209 44.32 11.68 19.79
N LEU A 210 43.89 12.03 21.01
CA LEU A 210 44.77 12.56 22.04
C LEU A 210 45.52 11.41 22.70
N PRO A 211 46.88 11.44 22.74
CA PRO A 211 47.65 10.41 23.44
C PRO A 211 47.30 10.44 24.93
N ASN A 212 47.07 9.26 25.47
CA ASN A 212 46.80 9.05 26.88
C ASN A 212 47.96 9.65 27.71
N PRO A 213 47.73 10.59 28.64
CA PRO A 213 48.78 11.08 29.49
C PRO A 213 49.15 9.97 30.46
N ASN A 214 50.36 9.42 30.28
CA ASN A 214 51.01 8.57 31.30
C ASN A 214 51.32 9.36 32.52
#